data_b7104fabc19997ce8350cae3ad8d1e3c
#
_entry.id   b7104fabc19997ce8350cae3ad8d1e3c
#
_cell.length_a   1.000
_cell.length_b   1.000
_cell.length_c   1.000
_cell.angle_alpha   90.00
_cell.angle_beta   90.00
_cell.angle_gamma   90.00
#
_symmetry.space_group_name_H-M   'P 1'
#
loop_
_entity.id
_entity.type
_entity.pdbx_description
1 polymer ?
#
loop_
_entity_poly.entity_id
_entity_poly.type
_entity_poly.pdbx_seq_one_letter_code
_entity_poly.pdbx_strand_id
1 'polypeptide(L)'
;MSSVEHCRFRPPRTGHLLMWEVTRYCNLACAHCCTDASPLLRRTPAVSTESALRLISELPALGITSMTLSGGEPLLRPDLPRLLDLAGHLGVGVYLNTNGYPITRRRAEALRAAGVRMVTISLDSHRAEDHNTIRRNPSAFDRAVRGIRECLRAGVPVRVSGVITPDLLPELEEYVAFVAGLGVPRVVLNTAFPVGRARRNPALVPSPDPGLAAHLDTLKHRYAAGGPQLDHSLGADEGGSNGAGRTAAPATCAAGTRILHIAANGDVSGCSWLYKLDPGRFRLGNITRSSLTDILRRVPAMRASLPRTTEGCPLTDVEAETA
;
A
#
# COMPACT_ATOMS: atom_id res chain seq x y z
N MET A 1 -3.82 -10.61 24.48
CA MET A 1 -4.63 -9.40 24.17
C MET A 1 -4.34 -9.08 22.72
N SER A 2 -5.35 -9.16 21.89
CA SER A 2 -5.26 -9.45 20.46
C SER A 2 -4.81 -8.25 19.62
N SER A 3 -3.90 -8.53 18.70
CA SER A 3 -3.39 -7.67 17.62
C SER A 3 -4.45 -7.34 16.53
N VAL A 4 -5.73 -7.32 16.86
CA VAL A 4 -6.87 -7.21 15.92
C VAL A 4 -6.96 -5.84 15.21
N GLU A 5 -6.12 -4.87 15.59
CA GLU A 5 -6.24 -3.49 15.09
C GLU A 5 -5.58 -3.22 13.73
N HIS A 6 -4.86 -4.18 13.13
CA HIS A 6 -3.96 -3.91 12.00
C HIS A 6 -4.59 -4.00 10.61
N CYS A 7 -5.77 -4.55 10.43
CA CYS A 7 -6.35 -4.76 9.10
C CYS A 7 -7.68 -4.03 8.90
N ARG A 8 -7.68 -2.70 8.93
CA ARG A 8 -8.88 -1.90 8.64
C ARG A 8 -8.76 -1.07 7.35
N PHE A 9 -8.10 -1.65 6.35
CA PHE A 9 -8.22 -1.12 5.00
C PHE A 9 -9.66 -1.27 4.50
N ARG A 10 -10.36 -0.16 4.29
CA ARG A 10 -11.69 -0.16 3.65
C ARG A 10 -11.54 0.02 2.14
N PRO A 11 -11.86 -1.00 1.34
CA PRO A 11 -11.89 -0.88 -0.11
C PRO A 11 -13.04 0.06 -0.53
N PRO A 12 -12.98 0.61 -1.75
CA PRO A 12 -14.05 1.46 -2.29
C PRO A 12 -15.41 0.75 -2.22
N ARG A 13 -16.49 1.52 -2.04
CA ARG A 13 -17.86 0.97 -1.87
C ARG A 13 -18.37 0.22 -3.08
N THR A 14 -17.81 0.46 -4.26
CA THR A 14 -18.14 -0.21 -5.52
C THR A 14 -16.85 -0.61 -6.24
N GLY A 15 -16.79 -1.85 -6.74
CA GLY A 15 -15.65 -2.38 -7.46
C GLY A 15 -14.58 -3.04 -6.57
N HIS A 16 -13.63 -3.72 -7.22
CA HIS A 16 -12.49 -4.34 -6.56
C HIS A 16 -11.28 -3.39 -6.60
N LEU A 17 -10.54 -3.31 -5.50
CA LEU A 17 -9.21 -2.72 -5.48
C LEU A 17 -8.19 -3.81 -5.79
N LEU A 18 -7.49 -3.66 -6.91
CA LEU A 18 -6.36 -4.52 -7.24
C LEU A 18 -5.06 -3.91 -6.69
N MET A 19 -4.39 -4.61 -5.77
CA MET A 19 -3.05 -4.28 -5.32
C MET A 19 -2.06 -5.18 -6.06
N TRP A 20 -1.16 -4.59 -6.84
CA TRP A 20 -0.19 -5.35 -7.62
C TRP A 20 1.25 -4.95 -7.28
N GLU A 21 2.02 -5.92 -6.80
CA GLU A 21 3.46 -5.82 -6.62
C GLU A 21 4.13 -6.07 -7.97
N VAL A 22 4.43 -4.99 -8.72
CA VAL A 22 4.90 -5.12 -10.11
C VAL A 22 6.35 -5.59 -10.24
N THR A 23 7.11 -5.57 -9.15
CA THR A 23 8.50 -6.02 -9.07
C THR A 23 8.93 -6.27 -7.62
N ARG A 24 9.92 -7.12 -7.41
CA ARG A 24 10.65 -7.23 -6.12
C ARG A 24 11.92 -6.41 -6.09
N TYR A 25 12.37 -5.89 -7.22
CA TYR A 25 13.53 -5.00 -7.27
C TYR A 25 13.20 -3.66 -6.65
N CYS A 26 14.07 -3.19 -5.75
CA CYS A 26 13.99 -1.87 -5.13
C CYS A 26 15.40 -1.30 -5.02
N ASN A 27 15.55 0.01 -5.16
CA ASN A 27 16.80 0.71 -4.90
C ASN A 27 17.09 0.89 -3.40
N LEU A 28 16.15 0.53 -2.52
CA LEU A 28 16.26 0.59 -1.06
C LEU A 28 16.12 -0.81 -0.43
N ALA A 29 16.59 -0.94 0.82
CA ALA A 29 16.51 -2.16 1.63
C ALA A 29 15.92 -1.87 3.02
N CYS A 30 14.78 -1.16 3.06
CA CYS A 30 14.15 -0.65 4.29
C CYS A 30 13.97 -1.72 5.37
N ALA A 31 14.23 -1.37 6.63
CA ALA A 31 14.19 -2.28 7.76
C ALA A 31 12.78 -2.87 8.02
N HIS A 32 11.72 -2.10 7.73
CA HIS A 32 10.30 -2.47 7.89
C HIS A 32 9.64 -3.01 6.61
N CYS A 33 10.41 -3.33 5.56
CA CYS A 33 9.84 -3.70 4.27
C CYS A 33 8.99 -4.97 4.33
N CYS A 34 7.69 -4.85 4.10
CA CYS A 34 6.75 -5.97 4.12
C CYS A 34 6.85 -6.90 2.90
N THR A 35 7.45 -6.44 1.78
CA THR A 35 7.65 -7.24 0.56
C THR A 35 9.03 -7.89 0.48
N ASP A 36 9.90 -7.57 1.44
CA ASP A 36 11.30 -8.01 1.45
C ASP A 36 12.10 -7.62 0.19
N ALA A 37 11.66 -6.55 -0.47
CA ALA A 37 12.29 -6.03 -1.68
C ALA A 37 13.68 -5.43 -1.38
N SER A 38 14.61 -5.55 -2.33
CA SER A 38 15.97 -5.03 -2.16
C SER A 38 16.70 -4.83 -3.49
N PRO A 39 17.85 -4.13 -3.50
CA PRO A 39 18.72 -4.02 -4.67
C PRO A 39 19.25 -5.37 -5.17
N LEU A 40 19.37 -6.36 -4.29
CA LEU A 40 19.87 -7.69 -4.64
C LEU A 40 18.89 -8.47 -5.53
N LEU A 41 17.62 -8.07 -5.56
CA LEU A 41 16.56 -8.74 -6.31
C LEU A 41 16.39 -8.21 -7.75
N ARG A 42 17.37 -7.47 -8.27
CA ARG A 42 17.31 -6.89 -9.63
C ARG A 42 17.07 -7.92 -10.73
N ARG A 43 17.60 -9.14 -10.56
CA ARG A 43 17.45 -10.24 -11.52
C ARG A 43 16.31 -11.22 -11.20
N THR A 44 15.54 -10.95 -10.15
CA THR A 44 14.39 -11.79 -9.82
C THR A 44 13.33 -11.61 -10.89
N PRO A 45 12.85 -12.69 -11.52
CA PRO A 45 11.80 -12.61 -12.52
C PRO A 45 10.55 -11.95 -11.95
N ALA A 46 10.02 -11.00 -12.68
CA ALA A 46 8.71 -10.43 -12.46
C ALA A 46 7.78 -10.88 -13.60
N VAL A 47 6.50 -10.59 -13.48
CA VAL A 47 5.53 -10.79 -14.55
C VAL A 47 6.02 -10.09 -15.82
N SER A 48 6.07 -10.79 -16.96
CA SER A 48 6.49 -10.23 -18.23
C SER A 48 5.58 -9.08 -18.68
N THR A 49 6.08 -8.21 -19.54
CA THR A 49 5.28 -7.11 -20.11
C THR A 49 4.00 -7.64 -20.79
N GLU A 50 4.11 -8.74 -21.54
CA GLU A 50 2.96 -9.34 -22.23
C GLU A 50 1.89 -9.82 -21.25
N SER A 51 2.28 -10.58 -20.22
CA SER A 51 1.35 -11.04 -19.18
C SER A 51 0.76 -9.89 -18.38
N ALA A 52 1.54 -8.81 -18.17
CA ALA A 52 1.09 -7.60 -17.50
C ALA A 52 0.02 -6.85 -18.32
N LEU A 53 0.25 -6.68 -19.63
CA LEU A 53 -0.71 -6.05 -20.53
C LEU A 53 -1.99 -6.88 -20.65
N ARG A 54 -1.87 -8.21 -20.78
CA ARG A 54 -3.04 -9.11 -20.77
C ARG A 54 -3.85 -8.96 -19.49
N LEU A 55 -3.20 -8.98 -18.31
CA LEU A 55 -3.87 -8.74 -17.04
C LEU A 55 -4.67 -7.45 -17.05
N ILE A 56 -4.04 -6.33 -17.43
CA ILE A 56 -4.69 -5.03 -17.45
C ILE A 56 -5.90 -5.03 -18.40
N SER A 57 -5.81 -5.72 -19.53
CA SER A 57 -6.92 -5.84 -20.50
C SER A 57 -8.12 -6.60 -19.96
N GLU A 58 -7.94 -7.50 -18.99
CA GLU A 58 -9.03 -8.25 -18.37
C GLU A 58 -9.80 -7.43 -17.30
N LEU A 59 -9.19 -6.38 -16.71
CA LEU A 59 -9.73 -5.68 -15.55
C LEU A 59 -11.12 -5.07 -15.78
N PRO A 60 -11.40 -4.37 -16.91
CA PRO A 60 -12.71 -3.76 -17.11
C PRO A 60 -13.85 -4.78 -17.15
N ALA A 61 -13.64 -5.93 -17.81
CA ALA A 61 -14.65 -6.98 -17.90
C ALA A 61 -14.96 -7.62 -16.54
N LEU A 62 -14.03 -7.51 -15.57
CA LEU A 62 -14.18 -7.98 -14.19
C LEU A 62 -14.73 -6.88 -13.25
N GLY A 63 -15.08 -5.70 -13.79
CA GLY A 63 -15.53 -4.57 -12.98
C GLY A 63 -14.43 -3.96 -12.11
N ILE A 64 -13.14 -4.23 -12.40
CA ILE A 64 -12.00 -3.68 -11.68
C ILE A 64 -11.63 -2.35 -12.36
N THR A 65 -12.03 -1.26 -11.75
CA THR A 65 -11.87 0.10 -12.29
C THR A 65 -10.63 0.84 -11.79
N SER A 66 -9.89 0.21 -10.87
CA SER A 66 -8.67 0.81 -10.33
C SER A 66 -7.67 -0.22 -9.87
N MET A 67 -6.38 0.14 -9.95
CA MET A 67 -5.29 -0.66 -9.43
C MET A 67 -4.25 0.20 -8.71
N THR A 68 -3.65 -0.37 -7.66
CA THR A 68 -2.49 0.21 -6.98
C THR A 68 -1.24 -0.56 -7.38
N LEU A 69 -0.30 0.12 -8.00
CA LEU A 69 1.01 -0.43 -8.34
C LEU A 69 1.98 -0.20 -7.18
N SER A 70 2.60 -1.27 -6.71
CA SER A 70 3.50 -1.31 -5.56
C SER A 70 4.58 -2.38 -5.77
N GLY A 71 5.15 -2.91 -4.69
CA GLY A 71 6.10 -4.02 -4.68
C GLY A 71 7.44 -3.62 -4.10
N GLY A 72 8.53 -3.73 -4.88
CA GLY A 72 9.79 -3.06 -4.61
C GLY A 72 9.66 -1.57 -4.93
N GLU A 73 10.34 -1.10 -5.98
CA GLU A 73 10.13 0.28 -6.47
C GLU A 73 9.54 0.22 -7.88
N PRO A 74 8.24 0.52 -8.03
CA PRO A 74 7.55 0.43 -9.33
C PRO A 74 8.17 1.31 -10.42
N LEU A 75 8.70 2.47 -10.05
CA LEU A 75 9.36 3.40 -10.99
C LEU A 75 10.67 2.86 -11.58
N LEU A 76 11.16 1.74 -11.09
CA LEU A 76 12.32 1.02 -11.66
C LEU A 76 11.92 -0.07 -12.65
N ARG A 77 10.62 -0.34 -12.82
CA ARG A 77 10.12 -1.27 -13.82
C ARG A 77 10.18 -0.60 -15.21
N PRO A 78 10.94 -1.16 -16.19
CA PRO A 78 11.22 -0.43 -17.45
C PRO A 78 9.98 -0.22 -18.32
N ASP A 79 9.03 -1.17 -18.31
CA ASP A 79 7.80 -1.14 -19.10
C ASP A 79 6.63 -0.45 -18.40
N LEU A 80 6.84 0.13 -17.19
CA LEU A 80 5.80 0.85 -16.45
C LEU A 80 5.04 1.87 -17.32
N PRO A 81 5.69 2.70 -18.17
CA PRO A 81 4.95 3.64 -19.02
C PRO A 81 3.92 2.98 -19.92
N ARG A 82 4.24 1.81 -20.51
CA ARG A 82 3.31 1.05 -21.35
C ARG A 82 2.11 0.52 -20.56
N LEU A 83 2.34 0.12 -19.29
CA LEU A 83 1.27 -0.33 -18.41
C LEU A 83 0.32 0.80 -18.03
N LEU A 84 0.87 1.99 -17.73
CA LEU A 84 0.10 3.19 -17.43
C LEU A 84 -0.74 3.65 -18.64
N ASP A 85 -0.15 3.63 -19.83
CA ASP A 85 -0.81 4.01 -21.07
C ASP A 85 -2.01 3.11 -21.36
N LEU A 86 -1.82 1.78 -21.31
CA LEU A 86 -2.93 0.84 -21.52
C LEU A 86 -4.03 1.00 -20.47
N ALA A 87 -3.65 1.16 -19.19
CA ALA A 87 -4.63 1.36 -18.12
C ALA A 87 -5.46 2.62 -18.36
N GLY A 88 -4.81 3.73 -18.77
CA GLY A 88 -5.48 4.99 -19.13
C GLY A 88 -6.46 4.82 -20.27
N HIS A 89 -6.07 4.15 -21.35
CA HIS A 89 -6.95 3.86 -22.49
C HIS A 89 -8.17 3.02 -22.11
N LEU A 90 -8.03 2.11 -21.16
CA LEU A 90 -9.11 1.24 -20.68
C LEU A 90 -9.94 1.87 -19.55
N GLY A 91 -9.66 3.11 -19.15
CA GLY A 91 -10.36 3.79 -18.06
C GLY A 91 -10.02 3.22 -16.65
N VAL A 92 -8.98 2.40 -16.52
CA VAL A 92 -8.53 1.85 -15.24
C VAL A 92 -7.67 2.88 -14.51
N GLY A 93 -8.16 3.40 -13.38
CA GLY A 93 -7.44 4.36 -12.56
C GLY A 93 -6.20 3.77 -11.89
N VAL A 94 -5.04 4.42 -12.03
CA VAL A 94 -3.80 3.94 -11.44
C VAL A 94 -3.41 4.79 -10.22
N TYR A 95 -3.15 4.10 -9.11
CA TYR A 95 -2.52 4.62 -7.91
C TYR A 95 -1.10 4.02 -7.82
N LEU A 96 -0.13 4.82 -7.42
CA LEU A 96 1.28 4.41 -7.39
C LEU A 96 1.85 4.57 -5.99
N ASN A 97 2.37 3.50 -5.39
CA ASN A 97 3.14 3.57 -4.14
C ASN A 97 4.63 3.52 -4.47
N THR A 98 5.38 4.52 -4.04
CA THR A 98 6.81 4.66 -4.34
C THR A 98 7.58 5.17 -3.13
N ASN A 99 8.87 4.86 -3.07
CA ASN A 99 9.76 5.47 -2.09
C ASN A 99 10.20 6.91 -2.46
N GLY A 100 9.74 7.42 -3.61
CA GLY A 100 10.03 8.77 -4.09
C GLY A 100 11.44 9.01 -4.63
N TYR A 101 12.39 8.13 -4.32
CA TYR A 101 13.81 8.27 -4.69
C TYR A 101 14.04 8.46 -6.19
N PRO A 102 13.37 7.71 -7.09
CA PRO A 102 13.56 7.85 -8.53
C PRO A 102 12.84 9.04 -9.14
N ILE A 103 12.01 9.78 -8.39
CA ILE A 103 11.22 10.87 -8.96
C ILE A 103 12.11 12.07 -9.28
N THR A 104 12.12 12.43 -10.55
CA THR A 104 12.68 13.65 -11.11
C THR A 104 11.57 14.49 -11.71
N ARG A 105 11.82 15.76 -12.04
CA ARG A 105 10.87 16.62 -12.76
C ARG A 105 10.27 15.91 -13.99
N ARG A 106 11.11 15.36 -14.86
CA ARG A 106 10.68 14.64 -16.06
C ARG A 106 9.77 13.46 -15.74
N ARG A 107 10.07 12.70 -14.68
CA ARG A 107 9.22 11.57 -14.26
C ARG A 107 7.88 12.05 -13.68
N ALA A 108 7.88 13.10 -12.88
CA ALA A 108 6.64 13.68 -12.36
C ALA A 108 5.74 14.16 -13.50
N GLU A 109 6.29 14.88 -14.48
CA GLU A 109 5.58 15.31 -15.69
C GLU A 109 5.02 14.12 -16.48
N ALA A 110 5.80 13.03 -16.63
CA ALA A 110 5.34 11.81 -17.30
C ALA A 110 4.21 11.11 -16.52
N LEU A 111 4.27 11.04 -15.18
CA LEU A 111 3.18 10.49 -14.36
C LEU A 111 1.90 11.33 -14.48
N ARG A 112 2.04 12.65 -14.55
CA ARG A 112 0.91 13.57 -14.79
C ARG A 112 0.28 13.33 -16.15
N ALA A 113 1.09 13.25 -17.19
CA ALA A 113 0.65 13.00 -18.56
C ALA A 113 -0.04 11.64 -18.72
N ALA A 114 0.44 10.61 -18.01
CA ALA A 114 -0.15 9.28 -17.96
C ALA A 114 -1.46 9.21 -17.14
N GLY A 115 -1.91 10.31 -16.54
CA GLY A 115 -3.17 10.36 -15.81
C GLY A 115 -3.18 9.57 -14.50
N VAL A 116 -2.01 9.39 -13.86
CA VAL A 116 -1.93 8.72 -12.56
C VAL A 116 -2.81 9.45 -11.54
N ARG A 117 -3.74 8.70 -10.91
CA ARG A 117 -4.75 9.26 -10.01
C ARG A 117 -4.17 9.79 -8.71
N MET A 118 -3.13 9.12 -8.19
CA MET A 118 -2.42 9.54 -6.98
C MET A 118 -1.08 8.84 -6.90
N VAL A 119 -0.06 9.57 -6.48
CA VAL A 119 1.24 9.03 -6.10
C VAL A 119 1.36 9.09 -4.58
N THR A 120 1.48 7.92 -3.95
CA THR A 120 1.76 7.81 -2.52
C THR A 120 3.26 7.68 -2.34
N ILE A 121 3.86 8.68 -1.70
CA ILE A 121 5.31 8.73 -1.45
C ILE A 121 5.57 8.38 0.01
N SER A 122 6.48 7.44 0.22
CA SER A 122 6.85 7.00 1.57
C SER A 122 7.78 8.02 2.24
N LEU A 123 7.41 8.45 3.44
CA LEU A 123 8.23 9.30 4.30
C LEU A 123 7.94 8.91 5.77
N ASP A 124 8.90 8.34 6.48
CA ASP A 124 8.67 7.74 7.80
C ASP A 124 9.10 8.63 8.97
N SER A 125 9.74 9.75 8.71
CA SER A 125 10.07 10.76 9.71
C SER A 125 10.18 12.13 9.06
N HIS A 126 10.01 13.19 9.84
CA HIS A 126 10.32 14.56 9.47
C HIS A 126 11.82 14.86 9.64
N ARG A 127 12.56 13.98 10.32
CA ARG A 127 14.02 14.05 10.48
C ARG A 127 14.71 13.14 9.46
N ALA A 128 15.72 13.69 8.79
CA ALA A 128 16.46 12.98 7.75
C ALA A 128 17.19 11.74 8.28
N GLU A 129 17.76 11.84 9.48
CA GLU A 129 18.52 10.77 10.11
C GLU A 129 17.66 9.52 10.35
N ASP A 130 16.48 9.70 10.95
CA ASP A 130 15.56 8.61 11.28
C ASP A 130 15.03 7.95 10.02
N HIS A 131 14.55 8.76 9.07
CA HIS A 131 14.08 8.25 7.78
C HIS A 131 15.18 7.46 7.06
N ASN A 132 16.38 8.00 7.00
CA ASN A 132 17.52 7.36 6.32
C ASN A 132 17.94 6.05 7.00
N THR A 133 17.89 5.99 8.33
CA THR A 133 18.15 4.79 9.12
C THR A 133 17.14 3.70 8.81
N ILE A 134 15.84 4.00 8.86
CA ILE A 134 14.76 3.05 8.52
C ILE A 134 14.87 2.59 7.06
N ARG A 135 15.15 3.51 6.13
CA ARG A 135 15.26 3.23 4.70
C ARG A 135 16.63 2.65 4.29
N ARG A 136 17.61 2.62 5.22
CA ARG A 136 18.98 2.14 5.01
C ARG A 136 19.67 2.79 3.81
N ASN A 137 19.49 4.10 3.69
CA ASN A 137 20.10 4.88 2.62
C ASN A 137 20.23 6.35 3.04
N PRO A 138 21.45 6.92 3.04
CA PRO A 138 21.72 8.27 3.56
C PRO A 138 21.09 9.39 2.74
N SER A 139 20.61 9.11 1.54
CA SER A 139 19.95 10.09 0.67
C SER A 139 18.43 9.88 0.53
N ALA A 140 17.84 8.93 1.28
CA ALA A 140 16.43 8.56 1.08
C ALA A 140 15.50 9.72 1.39
N PHE A 141 15.74 10.45 2.49
CA PHE A 141 14.94 11.60 2.90
C PHE A 141 14.92 12.71 1.85
N ASP A 142 16.10 13.21 1.46
CA ASP A 142 16.23 14.29 0.48
C ASP A 142 15.59 13.92 -0.85
N ARG A 143 15.75 12.65 -1.26
CA ARG A 143 15.16 12.14 -2.49
C ARG A 143 13.65 12.03 -2.42
N ALA A 144 13.09 11.57 -1.29
CA ALA A 144 11.65 11.51 -1.07
C ALA A 144 11.03 12.91 -1.05
N VAL A 145 11.60 13.83 -0.26
CA VAL A 145 11.15 15.23 -0.19
C VAL A 145 11.22 15.92 -1.55
N ARG A 146 12.31 15.73 -2.29
CA ARG A 146 12.40 16.23 -3.67
C ARG A 146 11.31 15.62 -4.55
N GLY A 147 11.09 14.30 -4.48
CA GLY A 147 10.04 13.61 -5.23
C GLY A 147 8.65 14.17 -4.96
N ILE A 148 8.34 14.45 -3.69
CA ILE A 148 7.10 15.11 -3.26
C ILE A 148 6.96 16.48 -3.96
N ARG A 149 7.99 17.32 -3.86
CA ARG A 149 7.98 18.67 -4.45
C ARG A 149 7.83 18.62 -5.98
N GLU A 150 8.51 17.70 -6.67
CA GLU A 150 8.40 17.58 -8.12
C GLU A 150 7.01 17.11 -8.55
N CYS A 151 6.38 16.17 -7.82
CA CYS A 151 5.01 15.75 -8.10
C CYS A 151 4.00 16.90 -7.89
N LEU A 152 4.13 17.63 -6.77
CA LEU A 152 3.27 18.80 -6.51
C LEU A 152 3.41 19.87 -7.60
N ARG A 153 4.64 20.22 -8.02
CA ARG A 153 4.89 21.17 -9.11
C ARG A 153 4.31 20.73 -10.45
N ALA A 154 4.36 19.43 -10.73
CA ALA A 154 3.78 18.86 -11.96
C ALA A 154 2.24 18.71 -11.90
N GLY A 155 1.60 19.04 -10.77
CA GLY A 155 0.17 18.87 -10.56
C GLY A 155 -0.27 17.41 -10.45
N VAL A 156 0.64 16.50 -10.07
CA VAL A 156 0.30 15.10 -9.75
C VAL A 156 -0.33 15.08 -8.35
N PRO A 157 -1.50 14.46 -8.15
CA PRO A 157 -2.05 14.28 -6.82
C PRO A 157 -1.11 13.46 -5.93
N VAL A 158 -0.71 14.02 -4.78
CA VAL A 158 0.25 13.42 -3.84
C VAL A 158 -0.43 13.03 -2.55
N ARG A 159 -0.05 11.87 -2.02
CA ARG A 159 -0.26 11.45 -0.64
C ARG A 159 1.09 11.05 -0.05
N VAL A 160 1.36 11.43 1.19
CA VAL A 160 2.50 10.92 1.94
C VAL A 160 2.03 9.76 2.81
N SER A 161 2.83 8.69 2.85
CA SER A 161 2.60 7.53 3.72
C SER A 161 3.76 7.39 4.69
N GLY A 162 3.48 7.47 5.98
CA GLY A 162 4.41 7.20 7.07
C GLY A 162 4.08 5.90 7.78
N VAL A 163 5.13 5.20 8.22
CA VAL A 163 5.01 4.06 9.13
C VAL A 163 5.34 4.54 10.53
N ILE A 164 4.36 4.44 11.43
CA ILE A 164 4.55 4.77 12.85
C ILE A 164 5.49 3.74 13.45
N THR A 165 6.64 4.24 13.92
CA THR A 165 7.61 3.49 14.71
C THR A 165 7.60 4.00 16.13
N PRO A 166 8.18 3.30 17.11
CA PRO A 166 8.34 3.82 18.47
C PRO A 166 9.01 5.19 18.52
N ASP A 167 9.98 5.44 17.62
CA ASP A 167 10.69 6.74 17.55
C ASP A 167 9.81 7.86 16.97
N LEU A 168 8.93 7.54 16.00
CA LEU A 168 8.02 8.53 15.42
C LEU A 168 6.82 8.82 16.32
N LEU A 169 6.42 7.86 17.15
CA LEU A 169 5.19 7.96 17.95
C LEU A 169 5.12 9.24 18.80
N PRO A 170 6.16 9.65 19.54
CA PRO A 170 6.14 10.89 20.33
C PRO A 170 6.17 12.17 19.49
N GLU A 171 6.48 12.08 18.19
CA GLU A 171 6.71 13.22 17.28
C GLU A 171 5.69 13.26 16.13
N LEU A 172 4.52 12.63 16.31
CA LEU A 172 3.49 12.57 15.26
C LEU A 172 2.97 13.96 14.86
N GLU A 173 2.87 14.89 15.81
CA GLU A 173 2.41 16.26 15.53
C GLU A 173 3.42 17.01 14.66
N GLU A 174 4.70 16.95 15.00
CA GLU A 174 5.80 17.58 14.26
C GLU A 174 5.92 16.96 12.84
N TYR A 175 5.74 15.65 12.76
CA TYR A 175 5.71 14.95 11.47
C TYR A 175 4.58 15.45 10.58
N VAL A 176 3.34 15.52 11.10
CA VAL A 176 2.18 15.98 10.31
C VAL A 176 2.34 17.44 9.94
N ALA A 177 2.84 18.29 10.86
CA ALA A 177 3.14 19.70 10.59
C ALA A 177 4.20 19.87 9.48
N PHE A 178 5.26 19.04 9.51
CA PHE A 178 6.28 19.04 8.48
C PHE A 178 5.69 18.67 7.09
N VAL A 179 4.88 17.61 7.01
CA VAL A 179 4.25 17.19 5.76
C VAL A 179 3.27 18.25 5.25
N ALA A 180 2.52 18.88 6.16
CA ALA A 180 1.66 20.03 5.82
C ALA A 180 2.47 21.20 5.25
N GLY A 181 3.62 21.52 5.83
CA GLY A 181 4.55 22.55 5.36
C GLY A 181 5.14 22.27 3.96
N LEU A 182 5.16 21.01 3.51
CA LEU A 182 5.51 20.65 2.15
C LEU A 182 4.38 20.93 1.14
N GLY A 183 3.17 21.29 1.62
CA GLY A 183 1.98 21.49 0.77
C GLY A 183 1.30 20.18 0.35
N VAL A 184 1.55 19.09 1.04
CA VAL A 184 0.94 17.79 0.73
C VAL A 184 -0.52 17.77 1.22
N PRO A 185 -1.50 17.47 0.35
CA PRO A 185 -2.91 17.53 0.72
C PRO A 185 -3.40 16.29 1.51
N ARG A 186 -2.64 15.19 1.53
CA ARG A 186 -3.07 13.93 2.17
C ARG A 186 -1.92 13.21 2.85
N VAL A 187 -2.16 12.73 4.06
CA VAL A 187 -1.24 11.91 4.86
C VAL A 187 -1.93 10.63 5.27
N VAL A 188 -1.26 9.50 5.17
CA VAL A 188 -1.72 8.24 5.76
C VAL A 188 -0.65 7.70 6.70
N LEU A 189 -1.05 7.39 7.91
CA LEU A 189 -0.21 6.78 8.94
C LEU A 189 -0.60 5.31 9.13
N ASN A 190 0.39 4.44 9.09
CA ASN A 190 0.20 3.00 9.24
C ASN A 190 1.17 2.49 10.30
N THR A 191 0.84 1.40 10.96
CA THR A 191 1.81 0.64 11.76
C THR A 191 2.55 -0.36 10.88
N ALA A 192 3.76 -0.72 11.29
CA ALA A 192 4.48 -1.82 10.66
C ALA A 192 3.75 -3.14 10.93
N PHE A 193 3.53 -3.93 9.89
CA PHE A 193 2.99 -5.28 10.04
C PHE A 193 4.15 -6.30 10.06
N PRO A 194 4.17 -7.30 10.96
CA PRO A 194 5.31 -8.21 11.17
C PRO A 194 5.44 -9.26 10.07
N VAL A 195 5.61 -8.82 8.81
CA VAL A 195 5.89 -9.67 7.65
C VAL A 195 7.12 -9.16 6.89
N GLY A 196 7.73 -10.01 6.09
CA GLY A 196 8.95 -9.67 5.37
C GLY A 196 10.10 -9.28 6.31
N ARG A 197 10.79 -8.16 6.04
CA ARG A 197 11.86 -7.67 6.91
C ARG A 197 11.37 -7.11 8.25
N ALA A 198 10.17 -6.57 8.33
CA ALA A 198 9.60 -6.10 9.58
C ALA A 198 9.55 -7.22 10.63
N ARG A 199 9.25 -8.47 10.23
CA ARG A 199 9.29 -9.64 11.14
C ARG A 199 10.65 -9.84 11.81
N ARG A 200 11.75 -9.49 11.13
CA ARG A 200 13.12 -9.59 11.64
C ARG A 200 13.60 -8.35 12.40
N ASN A 201 12.76 -7.33 12.50
CA ASN A 201 13.03 -6.07 13.18
C ASN A 201 11.85 -5.67 14.07
N PRO A 202 11.53 -6.47 15.11
CA PRO A 202 10.35 -6.25 15.95
C PRO A 202 10.38 -4.90 16.68
N ALA A 203 11.56 -4.35 16.92
CA ALA A 203 11.73 -3.02 17.53
C ALA A 203 11.11 -1.86 16.70
N LEU A 204 10.81 -2.09 15.41
CA LEU A 204 10.13 -1.10 14.57
C LEU A 204 8.60 -1.18 14.65
N VAL A 205 8.07 -2.20 15.31
CA VAL A 205 6.64 -2.37 15.51
C VAL A 205 6.30 -1.75 16.86
N PRO A 206 5.49 -0.69 16.91
CA PRO A 206 5.11 -0.10 18.18
C PRO A 206 4.31 -1.12 19.01
N SER A 207 4.50 -1.09 20.32
CA SER A 207 3.65 -1.85 21.23
C SER A 207 2.19 -1.42 21.07
N PRO A 208 1.22 -2.32 21.24
CA PRO A 208 -0.19 -1.95 21.24
C PRO A 208 -0.43 -0.82 22.24
N ASP A 209 -0.87 0.33 21.74
CA ASP A 209 -1.25 1.49 22.53
C ASP A 209 -2.73 1.79 22.30
N PRO A 210 -3.59 1.54 23.30
CA PRO A 210 -5.02 1.84 23.19
C PRO A 210 -5.31 3.33 22.96
N GLY A 211 -4.39 4.23 23.34
CA GLY A 211 -4.51 5.67 23.16
C GLY A 211 -4.13 6.15 21.76
N LEU A 212 -3.36 5.36 21.01
CA LEU A 212 -2.83 5.79 19.72
C LEU A 212 -3.93 6.13 18.71
N ALA A 213 -4.96 5.31 18.60
CA ALA A 213 -6.08 5.56 17.70
C ALA A 213 -6.78 6.89 18.04
N ALA A 214 -7.07 7.13 19.31
CA ALA A 214 -7.70 8.38 19.79
C ALA A 214 -6.79 9.59 19.56
N HIS A 215 -5.48 9.43 19.74
CA HIS A 215 -4.51 10.49 19.44
C HIS A 215 -4.51 10.85 17.94
N LEU A 216 -4.47 9.85 17.05
CA LEU A 216 -4.53 10.06 15.61
C LEU A 216 -5.86 10.68 15.15
N ASP A 217 -6.98 10.31 15.78
CA ASP A 217 -8.29 10.93 15.51
C ASP A 217 -8.29 12.39 15.97
N THR A 218 -7.65 12.71 17.09
CA THR A 218 -7.48 14.10 17.56
C THR A 218 -6.67 14.92 16.55
N LEU A 219 -5.55 14.39 16.05
CA LEU A 219 -4.75 15.02 14.99
C LEU A 219 -5.57 15.22 13.71
N LYS A 220 -6.34 14.21 13.29
CA LYS A 220 -7.22 14.29 12.14
C LYS A 220 -8.22 15.44 12.26
N HIS A 221 -8.87 15.60 13.41
CA HIS A 221 -9.79 16.71 13.67
C HIS A 221 -9.07 18.07 13.65
N ARG A 222 -7.89 18.18 14.25
CA ARG A 222 -7.09 19.41 14.26
C ARG A 222 -6.76 19.90 12.86
N TYR A 223 -6.41 19.00 11.94
CA TYR A 223 -6.06 19.36 10.56
C TYR A 223 -7.25 19.43 9.60
N ALA A 224 -8.47 19.08 10.02
CA ALA A 224 -9.65 19.09 9.17
C ALA A 224 -10.03 20.47 8.61
N ALA A 225 -9.69 21.56 9.33
CA ALA A 225 -10.06 22.92 8.97
C ALA A 225 -9.08 23.64 8.02
N GLY A 226 -7.91 23.10 7.76
CA GLY A 226 -6.92 23.83 6.93
C GLY A 226 -5.58 23.13 6.73
N GLY A 227 -5.51 21.83 6.99
CA GLY A 227 -4.29 21.03 6.81
C GLY A 227 -4.48 19.86 5.85
N PRO A 228 -3.53 18.92 5.82
CA PRO A 228 -3.69 17.72 5.06
C PRO A 228 -4.82 16.83 5.60
N GLN A 229 -5.56 16.19 4.72
CA GLN A 229 -6.45 15.10 5.13
C GLN A 229 -5.60 13.99 5.74
N LEU A 230 -5.79 13.72 7.03
CA LEU A 230 -5.09 12.67 7.75
C LEU A 230 -5.95 11.41 7.81
N ASP A 231 -5.41 10.30 7.33
CA ASP A 231 -6.00 8.96 7.44
C ASP A 231 -5.03 8.06 8.25
N HIS A 232 -5.53 7.03 8.93
CA HIS A 232 -4.71 6.03 9.59
C HIS A 232 -5.32 4.64 9.51
N SER A 233 -4.49 3.62 9.65
CA SER A 233 -4.92 2.21 9.60
C SER A 233 -5.44 1.69 10.94
N LEU A 234 -5.38 2.48 12.00
CA LEU A 234 -5.81 2.15 13.36
C LEU A 234 -7.22 2.70 13.64
N GLY A 235 -7.99 1.99 14.43
CA GLY A 235 -9.28 2.48 14.91
C GLY A 235 -10.53 1.88 14.26
N ALA A 236 -11.66 1.99 14.99
CA ALA A 236 -12.95 1.40 14.62
C ALA A 236 -13.70 2.21 13.58
N ASP A 237 -13.35 3.47 13.36
CA ASP A 237 -14.18 4.41 12.63
C ASP A 237 -13.48 5.13 11.51
N GLU A 238 -14.28 5.21 10.46
CA GLU A 238 -14.42 6.26 9.49
C GLU A 238 -13.49 6.28 8.30
N GLY A 239 -14.07 5.80 7.20
CA GLY A 239 -13.95 6.45 5.91
C GLY A 239 -12.56 6.57 5.35
N GLY A 240 -12.06 5.48 4.80
CA GLY A 240 -11.06 5.61 3.75
C GLY A 240 -11.50 6.66 2.75
N SER A 241 -10.56 7.42 2.31
CA SER A 241 -10.47 8.63 1.50
C SER A 241 -11.39 8.80 0.27
N ASN A 242 -12.68 8.50 0.36
CA ASN A 242 -13.68 8.95 -0.61
C ASN A 242 -14.98 9.22 0.16
N GLY A 243 -15.14 10.46 0.61
CA GLY A 243 -16.23 10.98 1.41
C GLY A 243 -17.62 10.45 1.03
N ALA A 244 -18.08 9.42 1.70
CA ALA A 244 -19.48 9.01 1.69
C ALA A 244 -19.81 8.25 2.97
N GLY A 245 -20.70 8.83 3.72
CA GLY A 245 -21.40 8.51 4.94
C GLY A 245 -21.48 7.07 5.45
N ARG A 246 -21.59 7.02 6.74
CA ARG A 246 -21.69 5.91 7.68
C ARG A 246 -22.87 4.97 7.45
N THR A 247 -22.65 3.67 7.51
CA THR A 247 -23.55 2.71 8.17
C THR A 247 -22.68 1.61 8.76
N ALA A 248 -22.74 1.45 10.08
CA ALA A 248 -22.00 0.46 10.84
C ALA A 248 -22.61 -0.94 10.65
N ALA A 249 -22.06 -1.71 9.70
CA ALA A 249 -22.15 -3.16 9.74
C ALA A 249 -20.77 -3.70 10.14
N PRO A 250 -20.66 -4.81 10.90
CA PRO A 250 -19.37 -5.40 11.23
C PRO A 250 -18.60 -5.63 9.93
N ALA A 251 -17.35 -5.15 9.88
CA ALA A 251 -16.56 -5.17 8.68
C ALA A 251 -16.22 -6.62 8.31
N THR A 252 -16.99 -7.21 7.43
CA THR A 252 -16.66 -8.52 6.87
C THR A 252 -15.35 -8.41 6.08
N CYS A 253 -14.47 -9.41 6.27
CA CYS A 253 -13.18 -9.47 5.57
C CYS A 253 -13.34 -9.25 4.06
N ALA A 254 -12.62 -8.28 3.51
CA ALA A 254 -12.69 -7.87 2.11
C ALA A 254 -11.85 -8.75 1.16
N ALA A 255 -11.09 -9.72 1.71
CA ALA A 255 -10.22 -10.59 0.93
C ALA A 255 -10.98 -11.33 -0.19
N GLY A 256 -10.56 -11.13 -1.42
CA GLY A 256 -11.16 -11.74 -2.60
C GLY A 256 -12.50 -11.18 -3.03
N THR A 257 -13.17 -10.34 -2.23
CA THR A 257 -14.47 -9.73 -2.59
C THR A 257 -14.37 -8.29 -3.03
N ARG A 258 -13.53 -7.52 -2.38
CA ARG A 258 -13.29 -6.10 -2.69
C ARG A 258 -11.81 -5.77 -2.80
N ILE A 259 -10.95 -6.67 -2.35
CA ILE A 259 -9.50 -6.55 -2.45
C ILE A 259 -8.98 -7.79 -3.18
N LEU A 260 -8.10 -7.55 -4.13
CA LEU A 260 -7.29 -8.57 -4.80
C LEU A 260 -5.83 -8.15 -4.69
N HIS A 261 -4.95 -9.12 -4.55
CA HIS A 261 -3.51 -8.91 -4.53
C HIS A 261 -2.85 -9.77 -5.59
N ILE A 262 -1.88 -9.18 -6.29
CA ILE A 262 -0.99 -9.89 -7.21
C ILE A 262 0.45 -9.65 -6.75
N ALA A 263 1.15 -10.73 -6.45
CA ALA A 263 2.56 -10.70 -6.12
C ALA A 263 3.43 -10.51 -7.37
N ALA A 264 4.68 -10.11 -7.19
CA ALA A 264 5.59 -9.81 -8.30
C ALA A 264 5.87 -11.01 -9.23
N ASN A 265 5.76 -12.24 -8.72
CA ASN A 265 5.87 -13.48 -9.50
C ASN A 265 4.58 -13.85 -10.25
N GLY A 266 3.52 -13.06 -10.12
CA GLY A 266 2.22 -13.28 -10.76
C GLY A 266 1.24 -14.09 -9.93
N ASP A 267 1.56 -14.53 -8.72
CA ASP A 267 0.61 -15.20 -7.84
C ASP A 267 -0.51 -14.25 -7.42
N VAL A 268 -1.75 -14.74 -7.50
CA VAL A 268 -2.95 -14.02 -7.12
C VAL A 268 -3.46 -14.51 -5.78
N SER A 269 -3.90 -13.60 -4.95
CA SER A 269 -4.52 -13.89 -3.66
C SER A 269 -5.63 -12.89 -3.33
N GLY A 270 -6.46 -13.21 -2.36
CA GLY A 270 -7.51 -12.29 -1.89
C GLY A 270 -6.98 -11.14 -1.03
N CYS A 271 -5.82 -11.29 -0.41
CA CYS A 271 -5.21 -10.30 0.49
C CYS A 271 -3.69 -10.45 0.51
N SER A 272 -2.97 -9.34 0.44
CA SER A 272 -1.50 -9.34 0.47
C SER A 272 -0.93 -9.87 1.79
N TRP A 273 -1.59 -9.58 2.91
CA TRP A 273 -1.14 -10.01 4.23
C TRP A 273 -1.31 -11.52 4.41
N LEU A 274 -2.49 -12.06 4.12
CA LEU A 274 -2.74 -13.51 4.15
C LEU A 274 -1.76 -14.26 3.26
N TYR A 275 -1.52 -13.77 2.04
CA TYR A 275 -0.53 -14.36 1.13
C TYR A 275 0.89 -14.35 1.70
N LYS A 276 1.30 -13.28 2.39
CA LYS A 276 2.65 -13.18 2.99
C LYS A 276 2.83 -14.05 4.22
N LEU A 277 1.74 -14.33 4.95
CA LEU A 277 1.77 -15.27 6.08
C LEU A 277 1.87 -16.71 5.59
N ASP A 278 1.01 -17.12 4.66
CA ASP A 278 0.98 -18.48 4.09
C ASP A 278 0.64 -18.45 2.59
N PRO A 279 1.66 -18.35 1.71
CA PRO A 279 1.46 -18.38 0.26
C PRO A 279 0.85 -19.70 -0.24
N GLY A 280 1.10 -20.81 0.44
CA GLY A 280 0.58 -22.14 0.08
C GLY A 280 -0.94 -22.19 0.19
N ARG A 281 -1.47 -21.69 1.29
CA ARG A 281 -2.90 -21.70 1.62
C ARG A 281 -3.69 -20.62 0.85
N PHE A 282 -3.14 -19.42 0.69
CA PHE A 282 -3.89 -18.26 0.22
C PHE A 282 -3.64 -17.88 -1.24
N ARG A 283 -2.85 -18.65 -1.97
CA ARG A 283 -2.67 -18.48 -3.41
C ARG A 283 -3.88 -19.04 -4.17
N LEU A 284 -4.56 -18.18 -4.92
CA LEU A 284 -5.67 -18.54 -5.80
C LEU A 284 -5.20 -19.12 -7.14
N GLY A 285 -4.07 -18.66 -7.65
CA GLY A 285 -3.51 -19.04 -8.94
C GLY A 285 -2.37 -18.13 -9.35
N ASN A 286 -1.99 -18.18 -10.65
CA ASN A 286 -0.91 -17.34 -11.17
C ASN A 286 -1.28 -16.81 -12.56
N ILE A 287 -1.19 -15.48 -12.75
CA ILE A 287 -1.57 -14.79 -14.01
C ILE A 287 -0.67 -15.10 -15.20
N THR A 288 0.49 -15.69 -14.98
CA THR A 288 1.36 -16.14 -16.09
C THR A 288 0.89 -17.46 -16.70
N ARG A 289 -0.03 -18.18 -16.03
CA ARG A 289 -0.51 -19.51 -16.41
C ARG A 289 -2.00 -19.54 -16.73
N SER A 290 -2.79 -18.64 -16.15
CA SER A 290 -4.25 -18.62 -16.26
C SER A 290 -4.76 -17.20 -16.35
N SER A 291 -5.95 -16.99 -16.93
CA SER A 291 -6.63 -15.70 -16.89
C SER A 291 -7.01 -15.31 -15.47
N LEU A 292 -7.10 -14.01 -15.18
CA LEU A 292 -7.59 -13.55 -13.88
C LEU A 292 -9.02 -14.02 -13.63
N THR A 293 -9.85 -14.06 -14.67
CA THR A 293 -11.23 -14.58 -14.63
C THR A 293 -11.30 -16.01 -14.10
N ASP A 294 -10.43 -16.90 -14.59
CA ASP A 294 -10.42 -18.31 -14.14
C ASP A 294 -9.89 -18.45 -12.72
N ILE A 295 -8.91 -17.63 -12.35
CA ILE A 295 -8.34 -17.61 -11.00
C ILE A 295 -9.40 -17.20 -9.98
N LEU A 296 -10.21 -16.18 -10.29
CA LEU A 296 -11.22 -15.66 -9.37
C LEU A 296 -12.34 -16.65 -9.05
N ARG A 297 -12.56 -17.68 -9.86
CA ARG A 297 -13.49 -18.79 -9.53
C ARG A 297 -13.12 -19.54 -8.25
N ARG A 298 -11.88 -19.42 -7.77
CA ARG A 298 -11.40 -20.05 -6.54
C ARG A 298 -11.62 -19.23 -5.29
N VAL A 299 -12.06 -17.97 -5.43
CA VAL A 299 -12.31 -17.07 -4.29
C VAL A 299 -13.29 -17.66 -3.28
N PRO A 300 -14.45 -18.26 -3.66
CA PRO A 300 -15.37 -18.83 -2.69
C PRO A 300 -14.74 -19.92 -1.80
N ALA A 301 -13.93 -20.82 -2.39
CA ALA A 301 -13.24 -21.87 -1.64
C ALA A 301 -12.19 -21.30 -0.67
N MET A 302 -11.40 -20.31 -1.12
CA MET A 302 -10.43 -19.62 -0.26
C MET A 302 -11.14 -18.92 0.91
N ARG A 303 -12.26 -18.25 0.66
CA ARG A 303 -13.02 -17.59 1.72
C ARG A 303 -13.61 -18.57 2.72
N ALA A 304 -14.07 -19.73 2.27
CA ALA A 304 -14.55 -20.81 3.15
C ALA A 304 -13.44 -21.38 4.04
N SER A 305 -12.16 -21.27 3.64
CA SER A 305 -11.01 -21.71 4.45
C SER A 305 -10.51 -20.68 5.46
N LEU A 306 -11.07 -19.43 5.45
CA LEU A 306 -10.70 -18.43 6.44
C LEU A 306 -11.25 -18.81 7.81
N PRO A 307 -10.51 -18.53 8.91
CA PRO A 307 -11.02 -18.67 10.26
C PRO A 307 -12.33 -17.88 10.43
N ARG A 308 -13.28 -18.46 11.15
CA ARG A 308 -14.51 -17.76 11.54
C ARG A 308 -14.19 -16.82 12.71
N THR A 309 -13.85 -15.59 12.40
CA THR A 309 -13.65 -14.56 13.42
C THR A 309 -14.97 -13.94 13.82
N THR A 310 -15.15 -13.66 15.09
CA THR A 310 -16.30 -12.89 15.60
C THR A 310 -16.16 -11.40 15.26
N GLU A 311 -14.95 -10.92 14.97
CA GLU A 311 -14.63 -9.51 14.74
C GLU A 311 -13.67 -9.30 13.54
N GLY A 312 -14.23 -9.21 12.36
CA GLY A 312 -13.67 -8.51 11.21
C GLY A 312 -12.52 -9.15 10.41
N CYS A 313 -11.29 -9.20 10.88
CA CYS A 313 -10.13 -9.62 10.08
C CYS A 313 -9.50 -10.92 10.61
N PRO A 314 -9.35 -11.97 9.78
CA PRO A 314 -8.79 -13.26 10.22
C PRO A 314 -7.26 -13.28 10.34
N LEU A 315 -6.56 -12.16 10.19
CA LEU A 315 -5.10 -12.13 10.15
C LEU A 315 -4.45 -12.64 11.43
N THR A 316 -4.98 -12.25 12.60
CA THR A 316 -4.44 -12.68 13.90
C THR A 316 -4.59 -14.17 14.14
N ASP A 317 -5.72 -14.74 13.71
CA ASP A 317 -5.98 -16.16 13.87
C ASP A 317 -5.06 -16.96 12.95
N VAL A 318 -4.88 -16.50 11.70
CA VAL A 318 -3.94 -17.11 10.74
C VAL A 318 -2.50 -16.96 11.22
N GLU A 319 -2.10 -15.82 11.80
CA GLU A 319 -0.76 -15.62 12.34
C GLU A 319 -0.47 -16.58 13.50
N ALA A 320 -1.45 -16.79 14.38
CA ALA A 320 -1.34 -17.75 15.48
C ALA A 320 -1.24 -19.23 15.01
N GLU A 321 -1.92 -19.57 13.90
CA GLU A 321 -1.84 -20.90 13.29
C GLU A 321 -0.50 -21.16 12.56
N THR A 322 0.21 -20.10 12.14
CA THR A 322 1.45 -20.19 11.35
C THR A 322 2.73 -19.91 12.15
N ALA A 323 2.62 -19.56 13.42
CA ALA A 323 3.73 -19.29 14.34
C ALA A 323 4.22 -20.58 15.00
#